data_2e886cb9d3c9527823113268135a4cdf
#
_entry.id   2e886cb9d3c9527823113268135a4cdf
#
_cell.length_a   1.000
_cell.length_b   1.000
_cell.length_c   1.000
_cell.angle_alpha   90.00
_cell.angle_beta   90.00
_cell.angle_gamma   90.00
#
_symmetry.space_group_name_H-M   'P 1'
#
loop_
_entity.id
_entity.type
_entity.pdbx_description
1 polymer ?
#
loop_
_entity_poly.entity_id
_entity_poly.type
_entity_poly.pdbx_seq_one_letter_code
_entity_poly.pdbx_strand_id
1 'polypeptide(L)'
;MNVSEYIFDFFNKKGVDACFMVTGGQAMYLDDAVGKNKNYSIICHHHEQACTMSADAYGRIKNKPAIALVTAGPGSVNAMNGVVGAYTDSSPVIVLSGQANLSFVQYEERTNIRQYGIQGINIRSMVEGLVKYFKTIDDVTKVNYYLEEAWEAATTGRPGPVWIDVPLDIQRADVPSNQVKYRKKPAVSDSYRVGVAVDSMMDHLRRAHRPIWLVGQGVSLSGSREGFRKLAEKAGIPIITARLGIDLIESDHELYVGRPGNYGERSANFAIQNADLIISLGCRLASSLVGHSPDQFGKNAYKIVVDIDQEELDKPGVAIDEKARLNCRDVIGELNARLETEKLPEYTGWAKQCNLWKSKYPVVQPEYKDQRPVNSYYFLDRLSALAPSNANIMVDTGSCFHVACQTWKVKKGQQFLTTGGISSMGYWCAGIGVCVANEKKDTIVITGDGSLQMNIQEFAPIHHNNLPIKTFVLNNNGYLLIRSTQRNFMEDRFVGEGPNSGVWCPELEKIAAAYEMPYVRIENVDEIDDKVKKVFDTEGPMICEVMTPEWQALVPRITSEKMPDGRLVAHEYSDMFPFLDREEYFGNMVVDCKLVDVGGGTAVN
;
A
#
# COMPACT_ATOMS: atom_id res chain seq x y z
N MET A 1 38.17 4.51 -8.97
CA MET A 1 36.80 4.32 -8.37
C MET A 1 36.48 2.85 -8.44
N ASN A 2 36.23 2.25 -7.31
CA ASN A 2 35.84 0.83 -7.28
C ASN A 2 34.36 0.65 -7.64
N VAL A 3 33.92 -0.60 -7.85
CA VAL A 3 32.54 -0.94 -8.24
C VAL A 3 31.54 -0.44 -7.21
N SER A 4 31.80 -0.57 -5.91
CA SER A 4 30.90 -0.10 -4.86
C SER A 4 30.68 1.41 -4.92
N GLU A 5 31.74 2.20 -5.04
CA GLU A 5 31.65 3.65 -5.19
C GLU A 5 30.92 4.05 -6.48
N TYR A 6 31.14 3.31 -7.57
CA TYR A 6 30.48 3.54 -8.85
C TYR A 6 28.96 3.31 -8.78
N ILE A 7 28.52 2.25 -8.08
CA ILE A 7 27.09 1.93 -7.89
C ILE A 7 26.36 3.10 -7.21
N PHE A 8 26.89 3.61 -6.10
CA PHE A 8 26.23 4.72 -5.38
C PHE A 8 26.30 6.03 -6.15
N ASP A 9 27.40 6.34 -6.83
CA ASP A 9 27.51 7.51 -7.70
C ASP A 9 26.52 7.44 -8.86
N PHE A 10 26.34 6.28 -9.48
CA PHE A 10 25.40 6.05 -10.56
C PHE A 10 23.94 6.32 -10.10
N PHE A 11 23.51 5.69 -9.01
CA PHE A 11 22.13 5.88 -8.53
C PHE A 11 21.89 7.28 -7.99
N ASN A 12 22.89 7.91 -7.38
CA ASN A 12 22.76 9.31 -6.96
C ASN A 12 22.57 10.26 -8.16
N LYS A 13 23.29 10.06 -9.28
CA LYS A 13 23.06 10.79 -10.53
C LYS A 13 21.66 10.58 -11.13
N LYS A 14 21.00 9.47 -10.82
CA LYS A 14 19.59 9.22 -11.17
C LYS A 14 18.61 9.83 -10.16
N GLY A 15 19.11 10.50 -9.12
CA GLY A 15 18.32 11.15 -8.08
C GLY A 15 17.96 10.29 -6.89
N VAL A 16 18.58 9.11 -6.73
CA VAL A 16 18.43 8.28 -5.52
C VAL A 16 19.26 8.90 -4.40
N ASP A 17 18.63 9.18 -3.26
CA ASP A 17 19.20 9.94 -2.15
C ASP A 17 18.91 9.33 -0.76
N ALA A 18 18.33 8.12 -0.71
CA ALA A 18 18.08 7.40 0.54
C ALA A 18 18.60 5.96 0.48
N CYS A 19 19.21 5.52 1.59
CA CYS A 19 19.70 4.16 1.78
C CYS A 19 19.28 3.67 3.17
N PHE A 20 18.57 2.55 3.20
CA PHE A 20 18.14 1.85 4.41
C PHE A 20 18.95 0.57 4.50
N MET A 21 19.65 0.32 5.62
CA MET A 21 20.64 -0.72 5.63
C MET A 21 20.81 -1.44 6.98
N VAL A 22 21.30 -2.66 6.89
CA VAL A 22 21.99 -3.38 7.96
C VAL A 22 23.38 -3.76 7.46
N THR A 23 24.43 -3.34 8.15
CA THR A 23 25.83 -3.61 7.77
C THR A 23 26.18 -5.08 7.90
N GLY A 24 27.14 -5.55 7.08
CA GLY A 24 27.63 -6.92 7.20
C GLY A 24 28.91 -7.21 6.42
N GLY A 25 29.64 -8.24 6.85
CA GLY A 25 30.98 -8.54 6.34
C GLY A 25 31.06 -8.77 4.83
N GLN A 26 30.02 -9.35 4.22
CA GLN A 26 30.00 -9.57 2.77
C GLN A 26 29.54 -8.33 1.97
N ALA A 27 29.16 -7.23 2.65
CA ALA A 27 28.78 -5.95 2.05
C ALA A 27 29.77 -4.81 2.40
N MET A 28 30.90 -5.12 3.04
CA MET A 28 31.78 -4.12 3.69
C MET A 28 32.24 -2.98 2.76
N TYR A 29 32.48 -3.23 1.48
CA TYR A 29 32.88 -2.17 0.55
C TYR A 29 31.67 -1.36 0.05
N LEU A 30 30.48 -1.95 0.02
CA LEU A 30 29.21 -1.23 -0.24
C LEU A 30 28.89 -0.31 0.95
N ASP A 31 29.06 -0.83 2.19
CA ASP A 31 28.85 -0.06 3.43
C ASP A 31 29.79 1.16 3.49
N ASP A 32 31.08 0.97 3.18
CA ASP A 32 32.07 2.05 3.11
C ASP A 32 31.74 3.07 2.01
N ALA A 33 31.35 2.59 0.84
CA ALA A 33 31.06 3.45 -0.31
C ALA A 33 29.84 4.37 -0.06
N VAL A 34 28.74 3.85 0.52
CA VAL A 34 27.60 4.70 0.87
C VAL A 34 27.94 5.69 1.96
N GLY A 35 28.75 5.29 2.95
CA GLY A 35 29.23 6.17 4.02
C GLY A 35 30.09 7.34 3.54
N LYS A 36 30.84 7.15 2.47
CA LYS A 36 31.63 8.21 1.80
C LYS A 36 30.75 9.19 1.01
N ASN A 37 29.63 8.74 0.46
CA ASN A 37 28.77 9.56 -0.38
C ASN A 37 27.78 10.38 0.47
N LYS A 38 28.10 11.66 0.69
CA LYS A 38 27.30 12.57 1.54
C LYS A 38 25.94 12.99 0.99
N ASN A 39 25.60 12.56 -0.23
CA ASN A 39 24.30 12.85 -0.84
C ASN A 39 23.20 11.85 -0.43
N TYR A 40 23.55 10.81 0.33
CA TYR A 40 22.58 9.85 0.84
C TYR A 40 22.14 10.16 2.27
N SER A 41 20.84 10.13 2.50
CA SER A 41 20.27 9.95 3.84
C SER A 41 20.35 8.47 4.19
N ILE A 42 21.20 8.13 5.15
CA ILE A 42 21.45 6.74 5.55
C ILE A 42 20.71 6.49 6.86
N ILE A 43 19.88 5.43 6.90
CA ILE A 43 19.25 4.91 8.12
C ILE A 43 19.71 3.48 8.33
N CYS A 44 20.39 3.24 9.44
CA CYS A 44 20.76 1.90 9.87
C CYS A 44 19.62 1.29 10.69
N HIS A 45 19.05 0.22 10.18
CA HIS A 45 18.01 -0.59 10.82
C HIS A 45 18.62 -1.71 11.68
N HIS A 46 17.78 -2.36 12.46
CA HIS A 46 18.16 -3.56 13.23
C HIS A 46 17.66 -4.87 12.60
N HIS A 47 16.89 -4.77 11.49
CA HIS A 47 16.43 -5.92 10.73
C HIS A 47 16.27 -5.58 9.24
N GLU A 48 16.70 -6.46 8.35
CA GLU A 48 16.73 -6.22 6.90
C GLU A 48 15.31 -6.18 6.29
N GLN A 49 14.34 -6.82 6.93
CA GLN A 49 12.93 -6.65 6.59
C GLN A 49 12.51 -5.18 6.69
N ALA A 50 12.92 -4.49 7.74
CA ALA A 50 12.63 -3.07 7.94
C ALA A 50 13.33 -2.19 6.89
N CYS A 51 14.55 -2.56 6.45
CA CYS A 51 15.25 -1.86 5.37
C CYS A 51 14.40 -1.84 4.08
N THR A 52 13.92 -3.01 3.66
CA THR A 52 13.14 -3.13 2.42
C THR A 52 11.74 -2.53 2.55
N MET A 53 11.09 -2.64 3.71
CA MET A 53 9.82 -1.96 3.99
C MET A 53 9.96 -0.44 3.99
N SER A 54 11.06 0.10 4.55
CA SER A 54 11.33 1.54 4.51
C SER A 54 11.64 2.03 3.10
N ALA A 55 12.40 1.26 2.31
CA ALA A 55 12.69 1.58 0.92
C ALA A 55 11.42 1.54 0.05
N ASP A 56 10.52 0.57 0.28
CA ASP A 56 9.19 0.49 -0.34
C ASP A 56 8.38 1.77 -0.05
N ALA A 57 8.21 2.10 1.22
CA ALA A 57 7.44 3.26 1.62
C ALA A 57 8.03 4.57 1.06
N TYR A 58 9.35 4.72 1.12
CA TYR A 58 10.04 5.85 0.50
C TYR A 58 9.72 5.95 -1.01
N GLY A 59 9.84 4.81 -1.70
CA GLY A 59 9.60 4.72 -3.14
C GLY A 59 8.19 5.16 -3.53
N ARG A 60 7.20 4.79 -2.75
CA ARG A 60 5.79 5.14 -2.97
C ARG A 60 5.50 6.62 -2.69
N ILE A 61 6.09 7.19 -1.65
CA ILE A 61 5.93 8.62 -1.31
C ILE A 61 6.60 9.52 -2.35
N LYS A 62 7.84 9.22 -2.73
CA LYS A 62 8.63 10.04 -3.66
C LYS A 62 8.39 9.70 -5.13
N ASN A 63 7.74 8.59 -5.44
CA ASN A 63 7.64 8.03 -6.80
C ASN A 63 9.01 7.86 -7.47
N LYS A 64 10.02 7.47 -6.69
CA LYS A 64 11.39 7.16 -7.12
C LYS A 64 12.03 6.12 -6.20
N PRO A 65 12.94 5.27 -6.69
CA PRO A 65 13.55 4.23 -5.87
C PRO A 65 14.34 4.77 -4.68
N ALA A 66 14.39 3.99 -3.58
CA ALA A 66 15.43 4.05 -2.57
C ALA A 66 16.24 2.74 -2.58
N ILE A 67 17.41 2.77 -1.95
CA ILE A 67 18.27 1.60 -1.80
C ILE A 67 17.96 0.90 -0.47
N ALA A 68 17.79 -0.43 -0.53
CA ALA A 68 17.91 -1.32 0.62
C ALA A 68 19.23 -2.08 0.50
N LEU A 69 20.18 -1.81 1.40
CA LEU A 69 21.50 -2.44 1.39
C LEU A 69 21.59 -3.49 2.48
N VAL A 70 21.91 -4.72 2.08
CA VAL A 70 21.95 -5.89 2.97
C VAL A 70 23.18 -6.75 2.69
N THR A 71 23.57 -7.59 3.65
CA THR A 71 24.67 -8.53 3.44
C THR A 71 24.19 -9.87 2.85
N ALA A 72 25.13 -10.75 2.53
CA ALA A 72 24.85 -12.11 2.05
C ALA A 72 24.12 -12.98 3.09
N GLY A 73 23.53 -14.05 2.63
CA GLY A 73 22.91 -15.09 3.47
C GLY A 73 21.74 -14.57 4.27
N PRO A 74 21.82 -14.51 5.61
CA PRO A 74 20.70 -14.13 6.45
C PRO A 74 20.16 -12.73 6.12
N GLY A 75 21.03 -11.77 5.80
CA GLY A 75 20.61 -10.42 5.44
C GLY A 75 19.74 -10.39 4.19
N SER A 76 20.16 -11.11 3.15
CA SER A 76 19.38 -11.24 1.91
C SER A 76 18.05 -11.97 2.13
N VAL A 77 18.05 -13.05 2.93
CA VAL A 77 16.83 -13.83 3.24
C VAL A 77 15.83 -12.98 4.05
N ASN A 78 16.29 -12.27 5.06
CA ASN A 78 15.45 -11.41 5.89
C ASN A 78 14.79 -10.27 5.08
N ALA A 79 15.48 -9.75 4.07
CA ALA A 79 14.98 -8.68 3.21
C ALA A 79 13.75 -9.06 2.37
N MET A 80 13.51 -10.36 2.13
CA MET A 80 12.53 -10.85 1.16
C MET A 80 11.10 -10.40 1.44
N ASN A 81 10.67 -10.32 2.69
CA ASN A 81 9.30 -9.93 3.03
C ASN A 81 8.94 -8.54 2.47
N GLY A 82 9.80 -7.53 2.70
CA GLY A 82 9.56 -6.20 2.16
C GLY A 82 9.69 -6.15 0.63
N VAL A 83 10.55 -6.98 0.03
CA VAL A 83 10.67 -7.10 -1.43
C VAL A 83 9.38 -7.64 -2.06
N VAL A 84 8.79 -8.69 -1.47
CA VAL A 84 7.48 -9.22 -1.93
C VAL A 84 6.38 -8.18 -1.79
N GLY A 85 6.39 -7.42 -0.68
CA GLY A 85 5.47 -6.28 -0.49
C GLY A 85 5.61 -5.25 -1.61
N ALA A 86 6.84 -4.80 -1.88
CA ALA A 86 7.13 -3.85 -2.95
C ALA A 86 6.73 -4.38 -4.34
N TYR A 87 6.97 -5.67 -4.61
CA TYR A 87 6.59 -6.31 -5.87
C TYR A 87 5.07 -6.31 -6.08
N THR A 88 4.32 -6.74 -5.07
CA THR A 88 2.86 -6.80 -5.15
C THR A 88 2.21 -5.43 -5.18
N ASP A 89 2.80 -4.43 -4.52
CA ASP A 89 2.30 -3.06 -4.48
C ASP A 89 2.89 -2.15 -5.57
N SER A 90 3.70 -2.74 -6.49
CA SER A 90 4.28 -2.03 -7.64
C SER A 90 5.18 -0.85 -7.24
N SER A 91 5.98 -1.04 -6.19
CA SER A 91 6.85 -0.01 -5.65
C SER A 91 8.29 -0.17 -6.15
N PRO A 92 8.94 0.91 -6.62
CA PRO A 92 10.31 0.85 -7.08
C PRO A 92 11.27 0.78 -5.88
N VAL A 93 12.01 -0.32 -5.76
CA VAL A 93 13.05 -0.52 -4.74
C VAL A 93 14.30 -1.07 -5.39
N ILE A 94 15.47 -0.58 -4.99
CA ILE A 94 16.77 -1.13 -5.40
C ILE A 94 17.34 -1.89 -4.20
N VAL A 95 17.37 -3.22 -4.30
CA VAL A 95 18.06 -4.04 -3.30
C VAL A 95 19.50 -4.23 -3.77
N LEU A 96 20.44 -3.83 -2.94
CA LEU A 96 21.86 -4.15 -3.10
C LEU A 96 22.22 -5.17 -2.03
N SER A 97 22.67 -6.37 -2.46
CA SER A 97 23.20 -7.37 -1.52
C SER A 97 24.68 -7.58 -1.72
N GLY A 98 25.42 -7.64 -0.62
CA GLY A 98 26.75 -8.21 -0.64
C GLY A 98 26.67 -9.73 -0.84
N GLN A 99 27.76 -10.33 -1.37
CA GLN A 99 27.81 -11.77 -1.64
C GLN A 99 29.24 -12.30 -1.41
N ALA A 100 29.38 -13.61 -1.27
CA ALA A 100 30.68 -14.28 -1.28
C ALA A 100 31.43 -14.01 -2.60
N ASN A 101 32.72 -14.35 -2.69
CA ASN A 101 33.50 -14.12 -3.91
C ASN A 101 32.85 -14.77 -5.13
N LEU A 102 32.97 -14.12 -6.28
CA LEU A 102 32.30 -14.51 -7.52
C LEU A 102 32.54 -15.99 -7.90
N SER A 103 33.76 -16.49 -7.72
CA SER A 103 34.08 -17.90 -8.03
C SER A 103 33.27 -18.89 -7.18
N PHE A 104 32.94 -18.55 -5.95
CA PHE A 104 32.14 -19.39 -5.06
C PHE A 104 30.66 -19.36 -5.48
N VAL A 105 30.13 -18.16 -5.77
CA VAL A 105 28.77 -17.97 -6.29
C VAL A 105 28.56 -18.79 -7.56
N GLN A 106 29.48 -18.65 -8.53
CA GLN A 106 29.42 -19.40 -9.79
C GLN A 106 29.51 -20.93 -9.60
N TYR A 107 30.24 -21.38 -8.57
CA TYR A 107 30.28 -22.81 -8.26
C TYR A 107 28.96 -23.28 -7.64
N GLU A 108 28.38 -22.52 -6.72
CA GLU A 108 27.08 -22.80 -6.10
C GLU A 108 25.96 -22.84 -7.13
N GLU A 109 25.93 -21.90 -8.08
CA GLU A 109 24.93 -21.86 -9.16
C GLU A 109 25.02 -23.06 -10.13
N ARG A 110 26.20 -23.63 -10.34
CA ARG A 110 26.43 -24.75 -11.27
C ARG A 110 26.28 -26.12 -10.63
N THR A 111 26.22 -26.20 -9.31
CA THR A 111 26.23 -27.45 -8.57
C THR A 111 25.07 -27.51 -7.59
N ASN A 112 24.85 -28.67 -6.99
CA ASN A 112 23.88 -28.83 -5.92
C ASN A 112 24.51 -28.68 -4.53
N ILE A 113 25.68 -28.02 -4.41
CA ILE A 113 26.29 -27.75 -3.12
C ILE A 113 25.40 -26.78 -2.34
N ARG A 114 25.20 -27.06 -1.05
CA ARG A 114 24.32 -26.22 -0.22
C ARG A 114 24.92 -24.85 0.10
N GLN A 115 26.24 -24.82 0.29
CA GLN A 115 27.00 -23.62 0.60
C GLN A 115 28.49 -23.86 0.31
N TYR A 116 29.17 -22.83 -0.24
CA TYR A 116 30.61 -22.84 -0.45
C TYR A 116 31.26 -21.60 0.15
N GLY A 117 30.79 -20.42 -0.14
CA GLY A 117 31.31 -19.17 0.44
C GLY A 117 30.79 -18.92 1.86
N ILE A 118 31.53 -18.12 2.64
CA ILE A 118 31.06 -17.67 3.96
C ILE A 118 29.77 -16.87 3.78
N GLN A 119 28.68 -17.32 4.43
CA GLN A 119 27.32 -16.77 4.28
C GLN A 119 26.78 -16.82 2.84
N GLY A 120 27.51 -17.42 1.88
CA GLY A 120 27.06 -17.57 0.51
C GLY A 120 25.80 -18.43 0.43
N ILE A 121 24.86 -18.00 -0.38
CA ILE A 121 23.67 -18.76 -0.79
C ILE A 121 23.31 -18.36 -2.23
N ASN A 122 22.67 -19.26 -2.96
CA ASN A 122 22.09 -18.93 -4.26
C ASN A 122 20.81 -18.11 -4.06
N ILE A 123 20.96 -16.83 -3.76
CA ILE A 123 19.83 -15.92 -3.55
C ILE A 123 19.00 -15.73 -4.82
N ARG A 124 19.62 -15.84 -6.00
CA ARG A 124 18.93 -15.73 -7.29
C ARG A 124 17.72 -16.67 -7.38
N SER A 125 17.91 -17.95 -7.02
CA SER A 125 16.85 -18.95 -7.06
C SER A 125 15.65 -18.65 -6.15
N MET A 126 15.86 -17.80 -5.14
CA MET A 126 14.82 -17.41 -4.17
C MET A 126 14.07 -16.15 -4.60
N VAL A 127 14.70 -15.22 -5.30
CA VAL A 127 14.13 -13.90 -5.55
C VAL A 127 13.78 -13.59 -7.00
N GLU A 128 14.28 -14.35 -7.97
CA GLU A 128 14.13 -14.07 -9.42
C GLU A 128 12.66 -13.95 -9.85
N GLY A 129 11.75 -14.70 -9.22
CA GLY A 129 10.30 -14.60 -9.44
C GLY A 129 9.60 -13.46 -8.67
N LEU A 130 10.32 -12.74 -7.81
CA LEU A 130 9.79 -11.72 -6.90
C LEU A 130 10.34 -10.32 -7.19
N VAL A 131 11.15 -10.18 -8.24
CA VAL A 131 11.74 -8.91 -8.66
C VAL A 131 11.61 -8.73 -10.17
N LYS A 132 11.65 -7.51 -10.62
CA LYS A 132 11.59 -7.21 -12.06
C LYS A 132 12.92 -7.43 -12.79
N TYR A 133 14.00 -7.40 -12.05
CA TYR A 133 15.34 -7.64 -12.56
C TYR A 133 16.22 -8.18 -11.44
N PHE A 134 16.96 -9.22 -11.73
CA PHE A 134 18.01 -9.75 -10.86
C PHE A 134 19.34 -9.83 -11.61
N LYS A 135 20.41 -9.38 -10.99
CA LYS A 135 21.75 -9.55 -11.54
C LYS A 135 22.81 -9.69 -10.45
N THR A 136 23.57 -10.80 -10.50
CA THR A 136 24.89 -10.88 -9.84
C THR A 136 25.90 -10.19 -10.75
N ILE A 137 26.63 -9.18 -10.24
CA ILE A 137 27.66 -8.50 -11.02
C ILE A 137 28.83 -9.46 -11.22
N ASP A 138 29.00 -9.92 -12.45
CA ASP A 138 29.98 -10.94 -12.85
C ASP A 138 31.06 -10.43 -13.81
N ASP A 139 30.92 -9.17 -14.32
CA ASP A 139 31.82 -8.55 -15.27
C ASP A 139 31.95 -7.04 -15.00
N VAL A 140 33.10 -6.63 -14.53
CA VAL A 140 33.36 -5.21 -14.19
C VAL A 140 33.30 -4.27 -15.40
N THR A 141 33.42 -4.78 -16.63
CA THR A 141 33.27 -3.98 -17.85
C THR A 141 31.81 -3.69 -18.19
N LYS A 142 30.87 -4.37 -17.53
CA LYS A 142 29.42 -4.23 -17.74
C LYS A 142 28.67 -3.62 -16.58
N VAL A 143 29.37 -3.12 -15.55
CA VAL A 143 28.70 -2.55 -14.37
C VAL A 143 27.70 -1.48 -14.77
N ASN A 144 28.08 -0.52 -15.59
CA ASN A 144 27.17 0.52 -16.08
C ASN A 144 25.95 -0.07 -16.81
N TYR A 145 26.17 -1.08 -17.63
CA TYR A 145 25.10 -1.74 -18.38
C TYR A 145 24.08 -2.39 -17.44
N TYR A 146 24.53 -3.15 -16.44
CA TYR A 146 23.66 -3.79 -15.46
C TYR A 146 22.87 -2.80 -14.60
N LEU A 147 23.49 -1.69 -14.20
CA LEU A 147 22.83 -0.64 -13.41
C LEU A 147 21.76 0.10 -14.23
N GLU A 148 22.00 0.37 -15.52
CA GLU A 148 20.99 0.96 -16.40
C GLU A 148 19.80 0.02 -16.64
N GLU A 149 20.03 -1.30 -16.83
CA GLU A 149 18.94 -2.28 -16.92
C GLU A 149 18.12 -2.33 -15.63
N ALA A 150 18.78 -2.37 -14.48
CA ALA A 150 18.12 -2.35 -13.18
C ALA A 150 17.26 -1.08 -12.99
N TRP A 151 17.82 0.07 -13.35
CA TRP A 151 17.11 1.35 -13.28
C TRP A 151 15.87 1.36 -14.19
N GLU A 152 16.03 0.96 -15.45
CA GLU A 152 14.91 0.91 -16.39
C GLU A 152 13.85 -0.07 -15.91
N ALA A 153 14.22 -1.26 -15.43
CA ALA A 153 13.31 -2.24 -14.90
C ALA A 153 12.54 -1.72 -13.68
N ALA A 154 13.22 -1.06 -12.74
CA ALA A 154 12.57 -0.54 -11.53
C ALA A 154 11.55 0.56 -11.82
N THR A 155 11.82 1.42 -12.82
CA THR A 155 11.10 2.70 -12.99
C THR A 155 10.22 2.80 -14.23
N THR A 156 10.26 1.82 -15.15
CA THR A 156 9.46 1.87 -16.39
C THR A 156 8.36 0.80 -16.42
N GLY A 157 7.30 1.08 -17.15
CA GLY A 157 6.11 0.25 -17.17
C GLY A 157 5.44 0.22 -15.81
N ARG A 158 5.02 -0.95 -15.33
CA ARG A 158 4.61 -1.18 -13.95
C ARG A 158 5.87 -1.18 -13.08
N PRO A 159 6.07 -0.23 -12.13
CA PRO A 159 7.26 -0.20 -11.30
C PRO A 159 7.38 -1.44 -10.41
N GLY A 160 8.57 -1.68 -9.86
CA GLY A 160 8.76 -2.79 -8.93
C GLY A 160 10.22 -2.92 -8.46
N PRO A 161 10.48 -3.82 -7.50
CA PRO A 161 11.81 -4.02 -6.96
C PRO A 161 12.76 -4.64 -7.96
N VAL A 162 14.03 -4.30 -7.84
CA VAL A 162 15.16 -4.92 -8.54
C VAL A 162 16.20 -5.36 -7.54
N TRP A 163 16.98 -6.38 -7.87
CA TRP A 163 18.00 -6.93 -7.00
C TRP A 163 19.35 -7.01 -7.71
N ILE A 164 20.35 -6.37 -7.14
CA ILE A 164 21.73 -6.40 -7.62
C ILE A 164 22.58 -7.05 -6.53
N ASP A 165 23.13 -8.22 -6.84
CA ASP A 165 23.96 -9.01 -5.95
C ASP A 165 25.43 -8.78 -6.31
N VAL A 166 26.25 -8.34 -5.35
CA VAL A 166 27.60 -7.85 -5.61
C VAL A 166 28.62 -8.70 -4.85
N PRO A 167 29.33 -9.62 -5.53
CA PRO A 167 30.38 -10.43 -4.91
C PRO A 167 31.50 -9.57 -4.30
N LEU A 168 32.05 -10.02 -3.17
CA LEU A 168 33.00 -9.26 -2.36
C LEU A 168 34.27 -8.84 -3.12
N ASP A 169 34.78 -9.72 -3.98
CA ASP A 169 35.93 -9.43 -4.84
C ASP A 169 35.57 -8.42 -5.95
N ILE A 170 34.35 -8.42 -6.43
CA ILE A 170 33.83 -7.45 -7.39
C ILE A 170 33.62 -6.07 -6.72
N GLN A 171 33.10 -6.03 -5.49
CA GLN A 171 32.88 -4.76 -4.76
C GLN A 171 34.11 -3.85 -4.75
N ARG A 172 35.29 -4.44 -4.55
CA ARG A 172 36.58 -3.72 -4.47
C ARG A 172 37.29 -3.52 -5.80
N ALA A 173 36.85 -4.20 -6.86
CA ALA A 173 37.50 -4.11 -8.17
C ALA A 173 37.34 -2.72 -8.78
N ASP A 174 38.35 -2.24 -9.49
CA ASP A 174 38.27 -0.97 -10.21
C ASP A 174 37.36 -1.07 -11.43
N VAL A 175 36.54 -0.04 -11.62
CA VAL A 175 35.69 0.10 -12.81
C VAL A 175 36.55 0.61 -13.97
N PRO A 176 36.74 -0.19 -15.05
CA PRO A 176 37.54 0.23 -16.18
C PRO A 176 36.82 1.31 -17.02
N SER A 177 37.60 2.11 -17.75
CA SER A 177 37.08 3.20 -18.60
C SER A 177 36.28 2.72 -19.81
N ASN A 178 36.51 1.48 -20.25
CA ASN A 178 35.87 0.88 -21.43
C ASN A 178 34.55 0.14 -21.08
N GLN A 179 33.68 0.80 -20.34
CA GLN A 179 32.37 0.25 -19.99
C GLN A 179 31.52 -0.05 -21.21
N VAL A 180 30.82 -1.17 -21.20
CA VAL A 180 29.82 -1.52 -22.20
C VAL A 180 28.68 -0.49 -22.15
N LYS A 181 28.38 0.11 -23.30
CA LYS A 181 27.33 1.13 -23.40
C LYS A 181 25.95 0.51 -23.38
N TYR A 182 25.12 0.98 -22.49
CA TYR A 182 23.69 0.68 -22.50
C TYR A 182 22.99 1.48 -23.61
N ARG A 183 22.10 0.82 -24.35
CA ARG A 183 21.24 1.48 -25.35
C ARG A 183 19.80 1.36 -24.87
N LYS A 184 19.26 2.47 -24.39
CA LYS A 184 17.84 2.53 -24.01
C LYS A 184 16.95 2.14 -25.19
N LYS A 185 16.01 1.26 -24.96
CA LYS A 185 14.98 0.93 -25.96
C LYS A 185 14.14 2.17 -26.24
N PRO A 186 13.87 2.50 -27.52
CA PRO A 186 13.00 3.63 -27.83
C PRO A 186 11.61 3.40 -27.24
N ALA A 187 11.05 4.43 -26.62
CA ALA A 187 9.67 4.41 -26.17
C ALA A 187 8.74 4.31 -27.41
N VAL A 188 7.85 3.36 -27.39
CA VAL A 188 6.79 3.26 -28.41
C VAL A 188 5.74 4.31 -28.09
N SER A 189 5.40 5.17 -29.06
CA SER A 189 4.31 6.12 -28.89
C SER A 189 2.98 5.39 -28.98
N ASP A 190 2.20 5.46 -27.92
CA ASP A 190 0.84 4.93 -27.85
C ASP A 190 -0.24 5.97 -28.17
N SER A 191 0.11 7.12 -28.73
CA SER A 191 -0.81 8.26 -28.95
C SER A 191 -2.07 7.89 -29.74
N TYR A 192 -1.95 7.08 -30.78
CA TYR A 192 -3.11 6.59 -31.54
C TYR A 192 -4.04 5.73 -30.66
N ARG A 193 -3.49 4.81 -29.91
CA ARG A 193 -4.26 3.93 -29.01
C ARG A 193 -4.93 4.70 -27.87
N VAL A 194 -4.23 5.71 -27.36
CA VAL A 194 -4.76 6.65 -26.36
C VAL A 194 -5.96 7.40 -26.93
N GLY A 195 -5.84 7.97 -28.15
CA GLY A 195 -6.94 8.66 -28.82
C GLY A 195 -8.17 7.78 -28.99
N VAL A 196 -8.01 6.55 -29.49
CA VAL A 196 -9.12 5.59 -29.66
C VAL A 196 -9.80 5.27 -28.35
N ALA A 197 -9.04 5.00 -27.29
CA ALA A 197 -9.59 4.68 -25.98
C ALA A 197 -10.34 5.88 -25.38
N VAL A 198 -9.80 7.09 -25.53
CA VAL A 198 -10.45 8.31 -25.03
C VAL A 198 -11.69 8.65 -25.84
N ASP A 199 -11.71 8.46 -27.15
CA ASP A 199 -12.92 8.63 -28.00
C ASP A 199 -14.04 7.71 -27.48
N SER A 200 -13.74 6.43 -27.21
CA SER A 200 -14.71 5.50 -26.62
C SER A 200 -15.21 5.97 -25.25
N MET A 201 -14.29 6.38 -24.35
CA MET A 201 -14.67 6.90 -23.03
C MET A 201 -15.58 8.11 -23.14
N MET A 202 -15.26 9.07 -24.01
CA MET A 202 -16.08 10.27 -24.23
C MET A 202 -17.48 9.93 -24.76
N ASP A 203 -17.58 8.94 -25.67
CA ASP A 203 -18.86 8.51 -26.22
C ASP A 203 -19.72 7.79 -25.17
N HIS A 204 -19.12 6.97 -24.29
CA HIS A 204 -19.85 6.35 -23.18
C HIS A 204 -20.25 7.39 -22.12
N LEU A 205 -19.38 8.34 -21.79
CA LEU A 205 -19.70 9.42 -20.87
C LEU A 205 -20.88 10.26 -21.38
N ARG A 206 -20.96 10.61 -22.66
CA ARG A 206 -22.10 11.38 -23.20
C ARG A 206 -23.44 10.67 -23.04
N ARG A 207 -23.44 9.34 -22.97
CA ARG A 207 -24.65 8.51 -22.86
C ARG A 207 -24.97 8.06 -21.44
N ALA A 208 -24.01 8.07 -20.57
CA ALA A 208 -24.18 7.65 -19.18
C ALA A 208 -25.03 8.63 -18.38
N HIS A 209 -25.80 8.11 -17.44
CA HIS A 209 -26.55 8.88 -16.47
C HIS A 209 -25.95 8.82 -15.06
N ARG A 210 -25.21 7.75 -14.76
CA ARG A 210 -24.63 7.47 -13.44
C ARG A 210 -23.19 6.98 -13.56
N PRO A 211 -22.29 7.77 -14.19
CA PRO A 211 -20.89 7.38 -14.33
C PRO A 211 -20.14 7.50 -13.00
N ILE A 212 -19.10 6.66 -12.82
CA ILE A 212 -18.17 6.67 -11.68
C ILE A 212 -16.73 6.61 -12.17
N TRP A 213 -15.88 7.42 -11.57
CA TRP A 213 -14.44 7.21 -11.58
C TRP A 213 -14.04 6.25 -10.46
N LEU A 214 -13.45 5.10 -10.80
CA LEU A 214 -12.80 4.19 -9.87
C LEU A 214 -11.29 4.33 -10.02
N VAL A 215 -10.62 4.94 -9.05
CA VAL A 215 -9.21 5.30 -9.19
C VAL A 215 -8.33 4.55 -8.20
N GLY A 216 -7.21 4.04 -8.69
CA GLY A 216 -6.24 3.29 -7.91
C GLY A 216 -4.86 3.91 -7.89
N GLN A 217 -3.92 3.22 -7.25
CA GLN A 217 -2.53 3.67 -7.09
C GLN A 217 -1.82 3.95 -8.42
N GLY A 218 -2.23 3.30 -9.52
CA GLY A 218 -1.65 3.53 -10.85
C GLY A 218 -1.69 4.98 -11.29
N VAL A 219 -2.67 5.77 -10.83
CA VAL A 219 -2.74 7.22 -11.05
C VAL A 219 -1.56 7.92 -10.36
N SER A 220 -1.24 7.55 -9.11
CA SER A 220 -0.06 8.09 -8.39
C SER A 220 1.24 7.65 -9.03
N LEU A 221 1.39 6.36 -9.32
CA LEU A 221 2.60 5.77 -9.92
C LEU A 221 2.89 6.36 -11.31
N SER A 222 1.86 6.73 -12.07
CA SER A 222 2.02 7.43 -13.35
C SER A 222 2.39 8.92 -13.22
N GLY A 223 2.41 9.45 -11.99
CA GLY A 223 2.66 10.88 -11.73
C GLY A 223 1.49 11.78 -12.13
N SER A 224 0.25 11.27 -12.11
CA SER A 224 -0.93 11.97 -12.66
C SER A 224 -1.94 12.45 -11.62
N ARG A 225 -1.55 12.56 -10.34
CA ARG A 225 -2.45 13.03 -9.26
C ARG A 225 -3.13 14.37 -9.60
N GLU A 226 -2.33 15.38 -9.94
CA GLU A 226 -2.85 16.72 -10.29
C GLU A 226 -3.64 16.71 -11.60
N GLY A 227 -3.20 15.91 -12.58
CA GLY A 227 -3.95 15.72 -13.82
C GLY A 227 -5.31 15.10 -13.60
N PHE A 228 -5.39 14.10 -12.72
CA PHE A 228 -6.65 13.47 -12.35
C PHE A 228 -7.57 14.43 -11.58
N ARG A 229 -7.01 15.22 -10.65
CA ARG A 229 -7.79 16.24 -9.92
C ARG A 229 -8.48 17.21 -10.90
N LYS A 230 -7.73 17.76 -11.87
CA LYS A 230 -8.27 18.65 -12.91
C LYS A 230 -9.34 17.96 -13.75
N LEU A 231 -9.12 16.69 -14.12
CA LEU A 231 -10.10 15.89 -14.84
C LEU A 231 -11.39 15.73 -14.05
N ALA A 232 -11.29 15.41 -12.77
CA ALA A 232 -12.42 15.20 -11.89
C ALA A 232 -13.28 16.47 -11.75
N GLU A 233 -12.63 17.61 -11.50
CA GLU A 233 -13.30 18.93 -11.39
C GLU A 233 -14.02 19.31 -12.68
N LYS A 234 -13.41 19.06 -13.87
CA LYS A 234 -14.03 19.36 -15.16
C LYS A 234 -15.20 18.43 -15.51
N ALA A 235 -15.04 17.15 -15.19
CA ALA A 235 -16.02 16.14 -15.56
C ALA A 235 -17.26 16.11 -14.66
N GLY A 236 -17.16 16.56 -13.40
CA GLY A 236 -18.26 16.55 -12.43
C GLY A 236 -18.77 15.16 -12.07
N ILE A 237 -17.94 14.12 -12.22
CA ILE A 237 -18.29 12.72 -12.03
C ILE A 237 -17.88 12.26 -10.64
N PRO A 238 -18.75 11.56 -9.87
CA PRO A 238 -18.41 10.99 -8.56
C PRO A 238 -17.17 10.10 -8.60
N ILE A 239 -16.37 10.18 -7.54
CA ILE A 239 -15.06 9.53 -7.41
C ILE A 239 -15.10 8.52 -6.29
N ILE A 240 -14.64 7.32 -6.60
CA ILE A 240 -14.42 6.23 -5.65
C ILE A 240 -12.94 5.85 -5.71
N THR A 241 -12.28 5.75 -4.55
CA THR A 241 -10.86 5.41 -4.49
C THR A 241 -10.63 3.99 -4.02
N ALA A 242 -9.74 3.27 -4.70
CA ALA A 242 -9.25 2.00 -4.19
C ALA A 242 -8.34 2.22 -2.97
N ARG A 243 -8.07 1.13 -2.21
CA ARG A 243 -7.30 1.13 -0.96
C ARG A 243 -5.95 1.87 -1.04
N LEU A 244 -5.16 1.60 -2.07
CA LEU A 244 -3.85 2.23 -2.27
C LEU A 244 -3.92 3.57 -3.04
N GLY A 245 -5.13 4.02 -3.37
CA GLY A 245 -5.41 5.32 -3.98
C GLY A 245 -6.20 6.26 -3.07
N ILE A 246 -6.28 5.93 -1.78
CA ILE A 246 -7.09 6.64 -0.78
C ILE A 246 -6.80 8.14 -0.71
N ASP A 247 -5.57 8.54 -1.01
CA ASP A 247 -5.07 9.91 -0.92
C ASP A 247 -5.05 10.65 -2.28
N LEU A 248 -5.70 10.10 -3.30
CA LEU A 248 -5.78 10.74 -4.62
C LEU A 248 -6.69 11.97 -4.64
N ILE A 249 -7.64 12.02 -3.74
CA ILE A 249 -8.57 13.14 -3.56
C ILE A 249 -8.85 13.34 -2.07
N GLU A 250 -9.13 14.56 -1.64
CA GLU A 250 -9.48 14.86 -0.25
C GLU A 250 -10.86 14.28 0.09
N SER A 251 -11.02 13.85 1.35
CA SER A 251 -12.26 13.22 1.80
C SER A 251 -13.45 14.18 1.87
N ASP A 252 -13.21 15.49 1.93
CA ASP A 252 -14.22 16.54 1.92
C ASP A 252 -14.55 17.09 0.52
N HIS A 253 -13.87 16.58 -0.52
CA HIS A 253 -14.16 16.97 -1.90
C HIS A 253 -15.62 16.59 -2.28
N GLU A 254 -16.33 17.50 -2.93
CA GLU A 254 -17.76 17.35 -3.25
C GLU A 254 -18.10 16.14 -4.13
N LEU A 255 -17.15 15.67 -4.95
CA LEU A 255 -17.32 14.49 -5.80
C LEU A 255 -16.84 13.20 -5.14
N TYR A 256 -16.20 13.26 -3.97
CA TYR A 256 -15.68 12.08 -3.32
C TYR A 256 -16.77 11.31 -2.58
N VAL A 257 -17.01 10.05 -2.98
CA VAL A 257 -18.06 9.19 -2.45
C VAL A 257 -17.59 8.31 -1.30
N GLY A 258 -16.37 7.76 -1.41
CA GLY A 258 -15.83 6.84 -0.41
C GLY A 258 -14.96 5.74 -1.03
N ARG A 259 -14.73 4.69 -0.26
CA ARG A 259 -13.88 3.53 -0.57
C ARG A 259 -14.71 2.27 -0.61
N PRO A 260 -14.78 1.56 -1.75
CA PRO A 260 -15.60 0.36 -1.89
C PRO A 260 -14.83 -0.88 -1.43
N GLY A 261 -15.54 -1.98 -1.25
CA GLY A 261 -14.97 -3.30 -1.02
C GLY A 261 -15.59 -4.06 0.12
N ASN A 262 -14.93 -5.19 0.48
CA ASN A 262 -15.38 -6.07 1.55
C ASN A 262 -15.55 -5.35 2.90
N TYR A 263 -14.63 -4.45 3.21
CA TYR A 263 -14.68 -3.52 4.33
C TYR A 263 -14.70 -2.09 3.78
N GLY A 264 -15.66 -1.82 2.91
CA GLY A 264 -15.84 -0.52 2.28
C GLY A 264 -16.83 0.36 3.03
N GLU A 265 -17.09 1.53 2.47
CA GLU A 265 -18.14 2.44 2.90
C GLU A 265 -19.43 2.13 2.12
N ARG A 266 -20.59 2.12 2.78
CA ARG A 266 -21.90 1.84 2.13
C ARG A 266 -22.16 2.72 0.94
N SER A 267 -21.85 4.02 1.06
CA SER A 267 -22.00 4.99 -0.01
C SER A 267 -21.27 4.56 -1.29
N ALA A 268 -20.03 4.10 -1.16
CA ALA A 268 -19.23 3.66 -2.29
C ALA A 268 -19.75 2.35 -2.89
N ASN A 269 -20.16 1.38 -2.05
CA ASN A 269 -20.74 0.13 -2.54
C ASN A 269 -22.09 0.36 -3.22
N PHE A 270 -22.95 1.26 -2.69
CA PHE A 270 -24.17 1.68 -3.37
C PHE A 270 -23.88 2.35 -4.71
N ALA A 271 -22.90 3.25 -4.76
CA ALA A 271 -22.55 3.95 -5.99
C ALA A 271 -22.06 2.98 -7.08
N ILE A 272 -21.21 2.00 -6.74
CA ILE A 272 -20.75 0.95 -7.67
C ILE A 272 -21.94 0.15 -8.23
N GLN A 273 -22.87 -0.30 -7.38
CA GLN A 273 -23.97 -1.16 -7.81
C GLN A 273 -25.07 -0.42 -8.58
N ASN A 274 -25.17 0.88 -8.38
CA ASN A 274 -26.13 1.73 -9.08
C ASN A 274 -25.54 2.43 -10.32
N ALA A 275 -24.22 2.33 -10.55
CA ALA A 275 -23.59 2.92 -11.73
C ALA A 275 -24.08 2.26 -13.03
N ASP A 276 -24.14 3.03 -14.10
CA ASP A 276 -24.33 2.55 -15.48
C ASP A 276 -23.02 2.57 -16.29
N LEU A 277 -22.02 3.31 -15.82
CA LEU A 277 -20.67 3.35 -16.38
C LEU A 277 -19.63 3.43 -15.26
N ILE A 278 -18.63 2.55 -15.29
CA ILE A 278 -17.47 2.59 -14.41
C ILE A 278 -16.23 2.75 -15.28
N ILE A 279 -15.52 3.87 -15.14
CA ILE A 279 -14.19 4.04 -15.74
C ILE A 279 -13.15 3.86 -14.63
N SER A 280 -12.39 2.79 -14.76
CA SER A 280 -11.35 2.42 -13.79
C SER A 280 -9.98 2.86 -14.29
N LEU A 281 -9.26 3.67 -13.51
CA LEU A 281 -7.94 4.20 -13.84
C LEU A 281 -6.88 3.68 -12.85
N GLY A 282 -5.99 2.82 -13.34
CA GLY A 282 -4.87 2.29 -12.55
C GLY A 282 -5.29 1.57 -11.27
N CYS A 283 -6.39 0.83 -11.33
CA CYS A 283 -6.95 0.07 -10.22
C CYS A 283 -6.94 -1.43 -10.54
N ARG A 284 -6.20 -2.19 -9.75
CA ARG A 284 -6.00 -3.64 -9.92
C ARG A 284 -7.28 -4.48 -9.81
N LEU A 285 -8.39 -3.94 -9.36
CA LEU A 285 -9.62 -4.69 -9.08
C LEU A 285 -9.33 -5.95 -8.21
N ALA A 286 -8.63 -5.73 -7.09
CA ALA A 286 -8.24 -6.79 -6.17
C ALA A 286 -9.46 -7.43 -5.49
N SER A 287 -9.36 -8.70 -5.07
CA SER A 287 -10.45 -9.44 -4.42
C SER A 287 -11.07 -8.72 -3.22
N SER A 288 -10.27 -8.02 -2.44
CA SER A 288 -10.75 -7.22 -1.31
C SER A 288 -11.61 -6.01 -1.71
N LEU A 289 -11.47 -5.54 -2.97
CA LEU A 289 -12.25 -4.45 -3.52
C LEU A 289 -13.50 -4.97 -4.23
N VAL A 290 -13.38 -6.02 -5.04
CA VAL A 290 -14.48 -6.50 -5.88
C VAL A 290 -15.43 -7.46 -5.16
N GLY A 291 -15.09 -7.87 -3.93
CA GLY A 291 -15.91 -8.76 -3.13
C GLY A 291 -15.64 -10.24 -3.37
N HIS A 292 -16.43 -11.09 -2.69
CA HIS A 292 -16.32 -12.55 -2.80
C HIS A 292 -16.93 -13.10 -4.10
N SER A 293 -17.82 -12.34 -4.74
CA SER A 293 -18.45 -12.65 -6.02
C SER A 293 -18.12 -11.57 -7.04
N PRO A 294 -16.92 -11.60 -7.66
CA PRO A 294 -16.43 -10.53 -8.53
C PRO A 294 -17.30 -10.25 -9.75
N ASP A 295 -18.06 -11.25 -10.23
CA ASP A 295 -19.04 -11.14 -11.30
C ASP A 295 -20.22 -10.22 -10.93
N GLN A 296 -20.48 -10.03 -9.64
CA GLN A 296 -21.52 -9.14 -9.14
C GLN A 296 -21.04 -7.68 -9.00
N PHE A 297 -19.75 -7.41 -9.14
CA PHE A 297 -19.19 -6.07 -8.99
C PHE A 297 -19.65 -5.15 -10.13
N GLY A 298 -20.48 -4.16 -9.78
CA GLY A 298 -21.03 -3.23 -10.76
C GLY A 298 -21.70 -3.94 -11.93
N LYS A 299 -22.47 -4.99 -11.67
CA LYS A 299 -22.99 -5.93 -12.68
C LYS A 299 -23.83 -5.28 -13.78
N ASN A 300 -24.42 -4.12 -13.50
CA ASN A 300 -25.24 -3.37 -14.45
C ASN A 300 -24.48 -2.24 -15.16
N ALA A 301 -23.22 -2.00 -14.79
CA ALA A 301 -22.42 -0.95 -15.37
C ALA A 301 -21.59 -1.46 -16.56
N TYR A 302 -21.47 -0.66 -17.59
CA TYR A 302 -20.42 -0.81 -18.59
C TYR A 302 -19.07 -0.45 -17.98
N LYS A 303 -18.06 -1.30 -18.13
CA LYS A 303 -16.77 -1.15 -17.45
C LYS A 303 -15.64 -0.95 -18.44
N ILE A 304 -15.02 0.24 -18.40
CA ILE A 304 -13.79 0.55 -19.12
C ILE A 304 -12.65 0.56 -18.12
N VAL A 305 -11.63 -0.28 -18.32
CA VAL A 305 -10.51 -0.41 -17.41
C VAL A 305 -9.20 -0.04 -18.08
N VAL A 306 -8.50 0.94 -17.52
CA VAL A 306 -7.16 1.37 -17.94
C VAL A 306 -6.15 0.83 -16.95
N ASP A 307 -5.28 -0.03 -17.42
CA ASP A 307 -4.11 -0.50 -16.67
C ASP A 307 -2.91 -0.65 -17.60
N ILE A 308 -1.71 -0.53 -17.05
CA ILE A 308 -0.47 -0.71 -17.82
C ILE A 308 -0.10 -2.18 -17.98
N ASP A 309 -0.68 -3.05 -17.14
CA ASP A 309 -0.39 -4.47 -17.05
C ASP A 309 -1.51 -5.29 -17.72
N GLN A 310 -1.15 -6.05 -18.77
CA GLN A 310 -2.10 -6.89 -19.49
C GLN A 310 -2.68 -8.00 -18.62
N GLU A 311 -1.89 -8.58 -17.72
CA GLU A 311 -2.33 -9.68 -16.86
C GLU A 311 -3.40 -9.19 -15.86
N GLU A 312 -3.32 -7.94 -15.41
CA GLU A 312 -4.37 -7.33 -14.58
C GLU A 312 -5.69 -7.13 -15.36
N LEU A 313 -5.60 -6.84 -16.65
CA LEU A 313 -6.77 -6.70 -17.52
C LEU A 313 -7.42 -8.04 -17.91
N ASP A 314 -6.62 -9.10 -17.99
CA ASP A 314 -7.07 -10.43 -18.47
C ASP A 314 -7.44 -11.38 -17.35
N LYS A 315 -7.15 -11.04 -16.09
CA LYS A 315 -7.48 -11.91 -14.97
C LYS A 315 -8.99 -12.16 -14.86
N PRO A 316 -9.41 -13.37 -14.45
CA PRO A 316 -10.83 -13.70 -14.33
C PRO A 316 -11.50 -12.98 -13.16
N GLY A 317 -12.81 -12.89 -13.20
CA GLY A 317 -13.67 -12.39 -12.12
C GLY A 317 -14.58 -11.26 -12.57
N VAL A 318 -14.10 -10.02 -12.60
CA VAL A 318 -14.91 -8.88 -13.05
C VAL A 318 -15.05 -8.91 -14.58
N ALA A 319 -16.28 -8.85 -15.07
CA ALA A 319 -16.53 -8.66 -16.49
C ALA A 319 -16.10 -7.24 -16.90
N ILE A 320 -15.09 -7.13 -17.74
CA ILE A 320 -14.57 -5.86 -18.28
C ILE A 320 -15.02 -5.77 -19.73
N ASP A 321 -15.76 -4.71 -20.07
CA ASP A 321 -16.30 -4.51 -21.41
C ASP A 321 -15.25 -3.93 -22.35
N GLU A 322 -14.44 -2.97 -21.87
CA GLU A 322 -13.30 -2.42 -22.62
C GLU A 322 -12.00 -2.45 -21.79
N LYS A 323 -10.97 -3.05 -22.38
CA LYS A 323 -9.63 -3.17 -21.80
C LYS A 323 -8.66 -2.23 -22.51
N ALA A 324 -8.15 -1.24 -21.80
CA ALA A 324 -7.17 -0.29 -22.32
C ALA A 324 -5.80 -0.50 -21.65
N ARG A 325 -4.90 -1.24 -22.33
CA ARG A 325 -3.51 -1.38 -21.86
C ARG A 325 -2.74 -0.11 -22.19
N LEU A 326 -2.86 0.89 -21.32
CA LEU A 326 -2.31 2.23 -21.49
C LEU A 326 -1.79 2.79 -20.16
N ASN A 327 -0.90 3.78 -20.25
CA ASN A 327 -0.48 4.53 -19.08
C ASN A 327 -1.56 5.53 -18.67
N CYS A 328 -1.93 5.56 -17.38
CA CYS A 328 -2.92 6.51 -16.87
C CYS A 328 -2.55 7.96 -17.16
N ARG A 329 -1.27 8.31 -17.17
CA ARG A 329 -0.81 9.68 -17.51
C ARG A 329 -1.32 10.12 -18.88
N ASP A 330 -1.17 9.26 -19.87
CA ASP A 330 -1.47 9.60 -21.26
C ASP A 330 -3.00 9.70 -21.45
N VAL A 331 -3.76 8.79 -20.86
CA VAL A 331 -5.23 8.81 -20.89
C VAL A 331 -5.79 10.02 -20.15
N ILE A 332 -5.32 10.31 -18.94
CA ILE A 332 -5.75 11.47 -18.15
C ILE A 332 -5.36 12.78 -18.87
N GLY A 333 -4.19 12.82 -19.49
CA GLY A 333 -3.74 13.96 -20.29
C GLY A 333 -4.65 14.24 -21.46
N GLU A 334 -4.99 13.21 -22.25
CA GLU A 334 -5.87 13.34 -23.42
C GLU A 334 -7.33 13.68 -23.01
N LEU A 335 -7.88 13.03 -21.96
CA LEU A 335 -9.19 13.39 -21.42
C LEU A 335 -9.26 14.86 -21.01
N ASN A 336 -8.22 15.36 -20.31
CA ASN A 336 -8.15 16.77 -19.96
C ASN A 336 -8.13 17.69 -21.18
N ALA A 337 -7.39 17.31 -22.24
CA ALA A 337 -7.32 18.08 -23.48
C ALA A 337 -8.66 18.11 -24.21
N ARG A 338 -9.38 16.96 -24.28
CA ARG A 338 -10.73 16.90 -24.86
C ARG A 338 -11.70 17.79 -24.13
N LEU A 339 -11.69 17.78 -22.79
CA LEU A 339 -12.60 18.58 -21.97
C LEU A 339 -12.30 20.10 -21.98
N GLU A 340 -11.27 20.56 -22.67
CA GLU A 340 -11.10 22.01 -22.96
C GLU A 340 -12.09 22.48 -24.06
N THR A 341 -12.45 21.60 -24.97
CA THR A 341 -13.27 21.94 -26.16
C THR A 341 -14.62 21.22 -26.21
N GLU A 342 -14.74 20.11 -25.53
CA GLU A 342 -15.91 19.24 -25.54
C GLU A 342 -16.62 19.26 -24.18
N LYS A 343 -17.94 19.25 -24.17
CA LYS A 343 -18.74 19.24 -22.93
C LYS A 343 -19.33 17.86 -22.69
N LEU A 344 -19.35 17.45 -21.42
CA LEU A 344 -20.11 16.30 -20.93
C LEU A 344 -21.50 16.74 -20.44
N PRO A 345 -22.45 15.82 -20.32
CA PRO A 345 -23.69 16.06 -19.59
C PRO A 345 -23.42 16.46 -18.14
N GLU A 346 -24.39 17.11 -17.53
CA GLU A 346 -24.30 17.42 -16.09
C GLU A 346 -24.72 16.21 -15.26
N TYR A 347 -23.82 15.74 -14.38
CA TYR A 347 -24.08 14.61 -13.47
C TYR A 347 -24.45 15.07 -12.05
N THR A 348 -24.86 16.31 -11.90
CA THR A 348 -25.14 16.95 -10.59
C THR A 348 -26.16 16.16 -9.76
N GLY A 349 -27.22 15.62 -10.40
CA GLY A 349 -28.22 14.78 -9.72
C GLY A 349 -27.62 13.50 -9.15
N TRP A 350 -26.75 12.86 -9.93
CA TRP A 350 -26.05 11.64 -9.52
C TRP A 350 -25.04 11.90 -8.38
N ALA A 351 -24.26 12.96 -8.51
CA ALA A 351 -23.32 13.37 -7.46
C ALA A 351 -24.04 13.70 -6.13
N LYS A 352 -25.20 14.38 -6.20
CA LYS A 352 -26.05 14.63 -5.03
C LYS A 352 -26.57 13.33 -4.39
N GLN A 353 -26.98 12.36 -5.20
CA GLN A 353 -27.41 11.05 -4.69
C GLN A 353 -26.26 10.31 -3.96
N CYS A 354 -25.06 10.29 -4.53
CA CYS A 354 -23.88 9.70 -3.89
C CYS A 354 -23.54 10.40 -2.56
N ASN A 355 -23.61 11.73 -2.52
CA ASN A 355 -23.39 12.51 -1.31
C ASN A 355 -24.50 12.30 -0.24
N LEU A 356 -25.73 12.07 -0.68
CA LEU A 356 -26.82 11.70 0.23
C LEU A 356 -26.52 10.37 0.93
N TRP A 357 -26.06 9.34 0.20
CA TRP A 357 -25.64 8.08 0.82
C TRP A 357 -24.48 8.26 1.78
N LYS A 358 -23.47 9.07 1.42
CA LYS A 358 -22.31 9.37 2.27
C LYS A 358 -22.74 10.02 3.60
N SER A 359 -23.68 10.95 3.56
CA SER A 359 -24.17 11.63 4.77
C SER A 359 -25.14 10.76 5.58
N LYS A 360 -25.95 9.94 4.92
CA LYS A 360 -26.97 9.09 5.58
C LYS A 360 -26.34 7.89 6.28
N TYR A 361 -25.24 7.35 5.73
CA TYR A 361 -24.61 6.12 6.22
C TYR A 361 -23.16 6.35 6.67
N PRO A 362 -22.93 7.19 7.68
CA PRO A 362 -21.58 7.39 8.20
C PRO A 362 -21.04 6.09 8.80
N VAL A 363 -19.74 5.84 8.65
CA VAL A 363 -19.08 4.67 9.25
C VAL A 363 -19.01 4.80 10.76
N VAL A 364 -18.71 6.00 11.26
CA VAL A 364 -18.62 6.28 12.70
C VAL A 364 -20.02 6.58 13.24
N GLN A 365 -20.51 5.70 14.07
CA GLN A 365 -21.83 5.84 14.66
C GLN A 365 -21.81 6.71 15.92
N PRO A 366 -22.89 7.46 16.22
CA PRO A 366 -22.92 8.38 17.37
C PRO A 366 -22.62 7.72 18.72
N GLU A 367 -23.04 6.46 18.91
CA GLU A 367 -22.83 5.70 20.14
C GLU A 367 -21.39 5.25 20.38
N TYR A 368 -20.51 5.31 19.35
CA TYR A 368 -19.10 4.92 19.50
C TYR A 368 -18.34 5.83 20.47
N LYS A 369 -18.75 7.08 20.59
CA LYS A 369 -18.18 8.05 21.56
C LYS A 369 -18.42 7.68 23.03
N ASP A 370 -19.42 6.84 23.30
CA ASP A 370 -19.81 6.49 24.66
C ASP A 370 -19.21 5.12 25.10
N GLN A 371 -18.49 4.45 24.19
CA GLN A 371 -17.90 3.14 24.48
C GLN A 371 -16.63 3.23 25.33
N ARG A 372 -16.44 2.23 26.18
CA ARG A 372 -15.27 2.06 27.06
C ARG A 372 -14.84 0.59 27.02
N PRO A 373 -13.57 0.24 26.76
CA PRO A 373 -12.47 1.11 26.30
C PRO A 373 -12.79 1.85 24.99
N VAL A 374 -11.85 2.70 24.53
CA VAL A 374 -12.05 3.59 23.40
C VAL A 374 -12.37 2.85 22.10
N ASN A 375 -13.50 3.15 21.47
CA ASN A 375 -13.83 2.57 20.17
C ASN A 375 -12.81 3.03 19.11
N SER A 376 -12.20 2.09 18.36
CA SER A 376 -11.15 2.41 17.41
C SER A 376 -11.64 3.24 16.21
N TYR A 377 -12.91 3.11 15.80
CA TYR A 377 -13.49 3.95 14.75
C TYR A 377 -13.60 5.42 15.20
N TYR A 378 -14.12 5.62 16.41
CA TYR A 378 -14.22 6.97 16.95
C TYR A 378 -12.84 7.59 17.16
N PHE A 379 -11.87 6.83 17.69
CA PHE A 379 -10.52 7.30 17.87
C PHE A 379 -9.88 7.74 16.55
N LEU A 380 -9.93 6.90 15.52
CA LEU A 380 -9.27 7.22 14.24
C LEU A 380 -9.97 8.36 13.49
N ASP A 381 -11.27 8.52 13.62
CA ASP A 381 -12.00 9.70 13.12
C ASP A 381 -11.49 10.98 13.81
N ARG A 382 -11.42 10.97 15.16
CA ARG A 382 -10.88 12.09 15.93
C ARG A 382 -9.43 12.38 15.61
N LEU A 383 -8.59 11.34 15.55
CA LEU A 383 -7.18 11.49 15.17
C LEU A 383 -7.04 12.13 13.79
N SER A 384 -7.83 11.69 12.81
CA SER A 384 -7.80 12.25 11.46
C SER A 384 -8.19 13.74 11.44
N ALA A 385 -9.14 14.15 12.28
CA ALA A 385 -9.55 15.55 12.43
C ALA A 385 -8.45 16.41 13.05
N LEU A 386 -7.74 15.88 14.06
CA LEU A 386 -6.69 16.58 14.80
C LEU A 386 -5.32 16.55 14.09
N ALA A 387 -5.10 15.59 13.19
CA ALA A 387 -3.84 15.40 12.48
C ALA A 387 -3.45 16.65 11.66
N PRO A 388 -2.17 17.04 11.65
CA PRO A 388 -1.68 18.14 10.81
C PRO A 388 -1.94 17.85 9.32
N SER A 389 -2.27 18.88 8.55
CA SER A 389 -2.55 18.76 7.11
C SER A 389 -1.32 18.41 6.26
N ASN A 390 -0.13 18.60 6.78
CA ASN A 390 1.15 18.28 6.12
C ASN A 390 1.78 16.97 6.62
N ALA A 391 1.14 16.25 7.55
CA ALA A 391 1.62 14.96 8.02
C ALA A 391 1.31 13.86 7.00
N ASN A 392 2.24 12.93 6.83
CA ASN A 392 2.00 11.69 6.10
C ASN A 392 1.55 10.60 7.07
N ILE A 393 0.66 9.74 6.60
CA ILE A 393 0.04 8.70 7.39
C ILE A 393 0.54 7.33 6.90
N MET A 394 1.08 6.55 7.82
CA MET A 394 1.45 5.17 7.61
C MET A 394 0.57 4.27 8.47
N VAL A 395 -0.18 3.37 7.86
CA VAL A 395 -1.06 2.43 8.57
C VAL A 395 -0.57 1.01 8.34
N ASP A 396 -0.33 0.31 9.45
CA ASP A 396 0.05 -1.09 9.47
C ASP A 396 -1.15 -1.99 9.13
N THR A 397 -0.95 -3.29 9.08
CA THR A 397 -2.00 -4.28 8.78
C THR A 397 -2.91 -4.58 9.99
N GLY A 398 -3.92 -5.41 9.77
CA GLY A 398 -4.83 -5.86 10.83
C GLY A 398 -6.08 -5.00 10.96
N SER A 399 -6.68 -5.00 12.15
CA SER A 399 -7.90 -4.22 12.42
C SER A 399 -7.67 -2.72 12.27
N CYS A 400 -6.52 -2.21 12.67
CA CYS A 400 -6.17 -0.80 12.52
C CYS A 400 -6.24 -0.35 11.05
N PHE A 401 -5.80 -1.21 10.13
CA PHE A 401 -5.88 -0.96 8.70
C PHE A 401 -7.34 -0.83 8.22
N HIS A 402 -8.20 -1.79 8.54
CA HIS A 402 -9.60 -1.76 8.09
C HIS A 402 -10.31 -0.52 8.63
N VAL A 403 -10.15 -0.25 9.93
CA VAL A 403 -10.77 0.92 10.57
C VAL A 403 -10.23 2.22 9.98
N ALA A 404 -8.91 2.36 9.84
CA ALA A 404 -8.32 3.57 9.26
C ALA A 404 -8.78 3.80 7.82
N CYS A 405 -8.81 2.74 6.99
CA CYS A 405 -9.30 2.87 5.62
C CYS A 405 -10.79 3.25 5.52
N GLN A 406 -11.60 2.95 6.53
CA GLN A 406 -13.01 3.34 6.58
C GLN A 406 -13.24 4.73 7.18
N THR A 407 -12.38 5.20 8.08
CA THR A 407 -12.65 6.40 8.89
C THR A 407 -11.75 7.59 8.58
N TRP A 408 -10.52 7.36 8.10
CA TRP A 408 -9.57 8.45 7.90
C TRP A 408 -10.06 9.46 6.87
N LYS A 409 -10.14 10.71 7.28
CA LYS A 409 -10.48 11.85 6.42
C LYS A 409 -9.19 12.48 5.91
N VAL A 410 -8.81 12.11 4.69
CA VAL A 410 -7.61 12.65 4.04
C VAL A 410 -7.78 14.14 3.79
N LYS A 411 -6.81 14.93 4.24
CA LYS A 411 -6.73 16.38 4.01
C LYS A 411 -5.84 16.68 2.81
N LYS A 412 -6.01 17.85 2.23
CA LYS A 412 -5.16 18.32 1.13
C LYS A 412 -3.68 18.32 1.55
N GLY A 413 -2.84 17.67 0.75
CA GLY A 413 -1.40 17.55 0.99
C GLY A 413 -0.96 16.36 1.82
N GLN A 414 -1.88 15.64 2.45
CA GLN A 414 -1.56 14.37 3.10
C GLN A 414 -1.35 13.25 2.09
N GLN A 415 -0.43 12.35 2.40
CA GLN A 415 -0.31 11.05 1.73
C GLN A 415 -0.62 9.96 2.74
N PHE A 416 -1.38 8.97 2.30
CA PHE A 416 -1.81 7.85 3.12
C PHE A 416 -1.25 6.55 2.57
N LEU A 417 -0.37 5.93 3.33
CA LEU A 417 0.33 4.71 2.94
C LEU A 417 -0.13 3.53 3.80
N THR A 418 -0.26 2.38 3.16
CA THR A 418 -0.48 1.10 3.84
C THR A 418 0.02 -0.04 2.96
N THR A 419 0.17 -1.23 3.52
CA THR A 419 0.46 -2.44 2.75
C THR A 419 -0.80 -2.95 2.06
N GLY A 420 -0.71 -3.28 0.78
CA GLY A 420 -1.86 -3.69 -0.04
C GLY A 420 -1.87 -5.15 -0.42
N GLY A 421 -0.77 -5.65 -0.98
CA GLY A 421 -0.71 -6.97 -1.59
C GLY A 421 -0.63 -8.11 -0.59
N ILE A 422 0.37 -8.12 0.26
CA ILE A 422 0.62 -9.23 1.19
C ILE A 422 0.23 -8.93 2.64
N SER A 423 -0.11 -7.70 2.96
CA SER A 423 -0.60 -7.28 4.28
C SER A 423 0.28 -7.78 5.45
N SER A 424 1.60 -7.63 5.33
CA SER A 424 2.56 -8.10 6.34
C SER A 424 2.36 -7.40 7.68
N MET A 425 2.28 -8.19 8.76
CA MET A 425 2.41 -7.65 10.11
C MET A 425 3.81 -7.08 10.32
N GLY A 426 3.90 -6.03 11.14
CA GLY A 426 5.17 -5.33 11.40
C GLY A 426 5.55 -4.30 10.33
N TYR A 427 4.68 -4.05 9.34
CA TYR A 427 4.93 -3.04 8.30
C TYR A 427 4.96 -1.60 8.87
N TRP A 428 4.57 -1.40 10.13
CA TRP A 428 4.62 -0.11 10.82
C TRP A 428 5.99 0.58 10.75
N CYS A 429 7.09 -0.20 10.72
CA CYS A 429 8.46 0.31 10.61
C CYS A 429 8.72 1.03 9.26
N ALA A 430 7.91 0.77 8.23
CA ALA A 430 7.92 1.52 6.98
C ALA A 430 7.67 3.03 7.18
N GLY A 431 7.10 3.41 8.32
CA GLY A 431 6.98 4.81 8.77
C GLY A 431 8.33 5.55 8.80
N ILE A 432 9.44 4.83 8.98
CA ILE A 432 10.80 5.40 8.88
C ILE A 432 11.05 5.88 7.43
N GLY A 433 10.74 5.04 6.44
CA GLY A 433 10.84 5.40 5.03
C GLY A 433 9.94 6.57 4.64
N VAL A 434 8.70 6.59 5.16
CA VAL A 434 7.76 7.72 4.99
C VAL A 434 8.34 9.01 5.57
N CYS A 435 8.88 8.95 6.78
CA CYS A 435 9.46 10.10 7.47
C CYS A 435 10.67 10.68 6.70
N VAL A 436 11.58 9.82 6.25
CA VAL A 436 12.74 10.23 5.44
C VAL A 436 12.28 10.82 4.10
N ALA A 437 11.30 10.21 3.44
CA ALA A 437 10.71 10.72 2.21
C ALA A 437 10.07 12.11 2.40
N ASN A 438 9.49 12.37 3.57
CA ASN A 438 8.85 13.66 3.90
C ASN A 438 9.84 14.67 4.53
N GLU A 439 11.14 14.54 4.23
CA GLU A 439 12.19 15.45 4.73
C GLU A 439 12.23 15.54 6.26
N LYS A 440 11.95 14.42 6.93
CA LYS A 440 11.84 14.29 8.39
C LYS A 440 10.81 15.23 9.02
N LYS A 441 9.69 15.46 8.33
CA LYS A 441 8.50 16.08 8.90
C LYS A 441 7.65 15.06 9.64
N ASP A 442 6.66 15.54 10.39
CA ASP A 442 5.78 14.70 11.19
C ASP A 442 5.17 13.56 10.36
N THR A 443 5.36 12.35 10.86
CA THR A 443 4.81 11.13 10.29
C THR A 443 3.95 10.44 11.33
N ILE A 444 2.71 10.15 10.97
CA ILE A 444 1.76 9.43 11.82
C ILE A 444 1.83 7.95 11.45
N VAL A 445 2.16 7.12 12.41
CA VAL A 445 2.12 5.65 12.28
C VAL A 445 0.98 5.12 13.12
N ILE A 446 0.12 4.27 12.52
CA ILE A 446 -0.99 3.60 13.20
C ILE A 446 -0.74 2.10 13.10
N THR A 447 -0.66 1.42 14.24
CA THR A 447 -0.41 -0.02 14.31
C THR A 447 -1.23 -0.67 15.44
N GLY A 448 -1.28 -1.99 15.49
CA GLY A 448 -1.83 -2.75 16.61
C GLY A 448 -0.73 -3.24 17.56
N ASP A 449 -1.09 -3.51 18.81
CA ASP A 449 -0.17 -4.02 19.85
C ASP A 449 0.54 -5.31 19.44
N GLY A 450 -0.14 -6.23 18.79
CA GLY A 450 0.46 -7.48 18.32
C GLY A 450 1.36 -7.30 17.09
N SER A 451 0.95 -6.47 16.10
CA SER A 451 1.75 -6.21 14.91
C SER A 451 3.03 -5.42 15.24
N LEU A 452 2.96 -4.54 16.24
CA LEU A 452 4.11 -3.78 16.73
C LEU A 452 5.29 -4.69 17.13
N GLN A 453 5.00 -5.88 17.69
CA GLN A 453 6.04 -6.81 18.16
C GLN A 453 6.93 -7.33 17.03
N MET A 454 6.45 -7.35 15.79
CA MET A 454 7.17 -7.94 14.66
C MET A 454 8.45 -7.18 14.26
N ASN A 455 8.55 -5.90 14.59
CA ASN A 455 9.70 -5.05 14.29
C ASN A 455 9.97 -4.05 15.43
N ILE A 456 9.72 -4.45 16.68
CA ILE A 456 9.80 -3.57 17.85
C ILE A 456 11.17 -2.93 18.03
N GLN A 457 12.24 -3.60 17.59
CA GLN A 457 13.62 -3.12 17.63
C GLN A 457 13.83 -1.84 16.80
N GLU A 458 12.93 -1.53 15.89
CA GLU A 458 13.02 -0.35 15.03
C GLU A 458 12.71 0.97 15.77
N PHE A 459 12.28 0.90 17.02
CA PHE A 459 12.26 2.09 17.88
C PHE A 459 13.68 2.63 18.14
N ALA A 460 14.71 1.77 18.11
CA ALA A 460 16.11 2.21 18.29
C ALA A 460 16.55 3.19 17.17
N PRO A 461 16.45 2.87 15.86
CA PRO A 461 16.80 3.84 14.82
C PRO A 461 15.86 5.07 14.80
N ILE A 462 14.59 4.95 15.19
CA ILE A 462 13.68 6.07 15.31
C ILE A 462 14.20 7.05 16.39
N HIS A 463 14.51 6.55 17.57
CA HIS A 463 15.06 7.36 18.66
C HIS A 463 16.43 7.94 18.30
N HIS A 464 17.37 7.11 17.84
CA HIS A 464 18.74 7.52 17.51
C HIS A 464 18.78 8.66 16.47
N ASN A 465 17.93 8.62 15.46
CA ASN A 465 17.88 9.65 14.42
C ASN A 465 16.89 10.78 14.74
N ASN A 466 16.31 10.79 15.93
CA ASN A 466 15.27 11.74 16.38
C ASN A 466 14.17 11.95 15.31
N LEU A 467 13.68 10.86 14.72
CA LEU A 467 12.69 10.94 13.65
C LEU A 467 11.32 11.35 14.24
N PRO A 468 10.67 12.41 13.75
CA PRO A 468 9.38 12.88 14.28
C PRO A 468 8.23 11.95 13.88
N ILE A 469 8.30 10.70 14.34
CA ILE A 469 7.29 9.67 14.10
C ILE A 469 6.39 9.57 15.33
N LYS A 470 5.10 9.84 15.12
CA LYS A 470 4.05 9.72 16.13
C LYS A 470 3.38 8.36 15.97
N THR A 471 3.75 7.40 16.82
CA THR A 471 3.26 6.02 16.74
C THR A 471 2.03 5.84 17.63
N PHE A 472 0.87 5.69 17.01
CA PHE A 472 -0.40 5.36 17.69
C PHE A 472 -0.60 3.85 17.66
N VAL A 473 -0.64 3.24 18.83
CA VAL A 473 -0.78 1.79 19.01
C VAL A 473 -2.19 1.48 19.54
N LEU A 474 -3.02 0.87 18.68
CA LEU A 474 -4.34 0.39 19.10
C LEU A 474 -4.16 -0.94 19.87
N ASN A 475 -4.22 -0.86 21.19
CA ASN A 475 -4.06 -2.00 22.05
C ASN A 475 -5.41 -2.67 22.32
N ASN A 476 -5.63 -3.84 21.72
CA ASN A 476 -6.77 -4.71 21.93
C ASN A 476 -6.38 -6.07 22.55
N ASN A 477 -5.19 -6.13 23.14
CA ASN A 477 -4.64 -7.31 23.80
C ASN A 477 -4.51 -8.53 22.87
N GLY A 478 -3.96 -8.32 21.66
CA GLY A 478 -3.64 -9.40 20.72
C GLY A 478 -4.11 -9.19 19.26
N TYR A 479 -4.56 -10.26 18.61
CA TYR A 479 -4.87 -10.29 17.18
C TYR A 479 -6.38 -10.33 16.92
N LEU A 480 -7.04 -9.16 16.88
CA LEU A 480 -8.48 -9.04 16.72
C LEU A 480 -9.03 -9.73 15.46
N LEU A 481 -8.32 -9.68 14.32
CA LEU A 481 -8.77 -10.36 13.09
C LEU A 481 -8.75 -11.87 13.24
N ILE A 482 -7.73 -12.43 13.88
CA ILE A 482 -7.63 -13.88 14.14
C ILE A 482 -8.73 -14.28 15.12
N ARG A 483 -8.93 -13.51 16.20
CA ARG A 483 -10.01 -13.69 17.17
C ARG A 483 -11.38 -13.70 16.48
N SER A 484 -11.59 -12.76 15.56
CA SER A 484 -12.82 -12.67 14.77
C SER A 484 -13.03 -13.89 13.86
N THR A 485 -11.97 -14.35 13.19
CA THR A 485 -12.03 -15.54 12.33
C THR A 485 -12.34 -16.78 13.13
N GLN A 486 -11.68 -16.98 14.26
CA GLN A 486 -11.87 -18.15 15.09
C GLN A 486 -13.27 -18.19 15.73
N ARG A 487 -13.82 -17.04 16.11
CA ARG A 487 -15.21 -16.92 16.55
C ARG A 487 -16.20 -17.26 15.43
N ASN A 488 -16.02 -16.69 14.26
CA ASN A 488 -17.01 -16.82 13.19
C ASN A 488 -17.01 -18.20 12.52
N PHE A 489 -15.84 -18.89 12.47
CA PHE A 489 -15.66 -20.12 11.69
C PHE A 489 -15.17 -21.31 12.49
N MET A 490 -14.63 -21.12 13.69
CA MET A 490 -13.98 -22.17 14.48
C MET A 490 -14.67 -22.43 15.84
N GLU A 491 -15.92 -22.03 15.98
CA GLU A 491 -16.73 -22.31 17.17
C GLU A 491 -16.06 -21.83 18.47
N ASP A 492 -15.49 -20.62 18.46
CA ASP A 492 -14.75 -20.02 19.59
C ASP A 492 -13.54 -20.86 20.08
N ARG A 493 -12.94 -21.70 19.22
CA ARG A 493 -11.65 -22.33 19.53
C ARG A 493 -10.51 -21.36 19.29
N PHE A 494 -10.07 -20.68 20.34
CA PHE A 494 -9.04 -19.65 20.28
C PHE A 494 -7.63 -20.25 20.39
N VAL A 495 -6.76 -19.94 19.42
CA VAL A 495 -5.36 -20.34 19.37
C VAL A 495 -4.52 -19.18 18.84
N GLY A 496 -3.53 -18.73 19.61
CA GLY A 496 -2.55 -17.72 19.15
C GLY A 496 -3.14 -16.36 18.84
N GLU A 497 -4.20 -15.91 19.54
CA GLU A 497 -4.86 -14.63 19.28
C GLU A 497 -4.77 -13.63 20.45
N GLY A 498 -4.45 -14.11 21.65
CA GLY A 498 -4.35 -13.30 22.85
C GLY A 498 -3.68 -14.04 24.01
N PRO A 499 -3.58 -13.45 25.20
CA PRO A 499 -2.83 -14.02 26.33
C PRO A 499 -3.31 -15.40 26.74
N ASN A 500 -4.62 -15.65 26.71
CA ASN A 500 -5.20 -16.93 27.11
C ASN A 500 -4.96 -18.04 26.07
N SER A 501 -4.52 -17.70 24.87
CA SER A 501 -4.29 -18.62 23.75
C SER A 501 -2.85 -18.66 23.27
N GLY A 502 -1.90 -18.04 24.02
CA GLY A 502 -0.47 -18.14 23.77
C GLY A 502 0.20 -16.90 23.18
N VAL A 503 -0.51 -15.80 22.99
CA VAL A 503 0.07 -14.53 22.52
C VAL A 503 0.00 -13.48 23.62
N TRP A 504 1.16 -13.10 24.13
CA TRP A 504 1.30 -12.05 25.13
C TRP A 504 2.13 -10.89 24.57
N CYS A 505 1.62 -9.67 24.73
CA CYS A 505 2.34 -8.45 24.38
C CYS A 505 2.87 -7.79 25.67
N PRO A 506 4.13 -7.35 25.72
CA PRO A 506 4.67 -6.62 26.86
C PRO A 506 3.94 -5.30 27.09
N GLU A 507 3.97 -4.81 28.35
CA GLU A 507 3.47 -3.48 28.68
C GLU A 507 4.22 -2.41 27.85
N LEU A 508 3.50 -1.66 27.02
CA LEU A 508 4.11 -0.75 26.07
C LEU A 508 4.84 0.42 26.76
N GLU A 509 4.40 0.85 27.93
CA GLU A 509 5.10 1.85 28.75
C GLU A 509 6.52 1.41 29.10
N LYS A 510 6.71 0.14 29.47
CA LYS A 510 8.03 -0.42 29.77
C LYS A 510 8.90 -0.52 28.51
N ILE A 511 8.31 -0.85 27.38
CA ILE A 511 9.00 -0.87 26.09
C ILE A 511 9.42 0.56 25.70
N ALA A 512 8.53 1.51 25.83
CA ALA A 512 8.83 2.92 25.56
C ALA A 512 10.00 3.42 26.43
N ALA A 513 9.99 3.08 27.73
CA ALA A 513 11.06 3.43 28.64
C ALA A 513 12.40 2.76 28.26
N ALA A 514 12.38 1.48 27.80
CA ALA A 514 13.58 0.77 27.38
C ALA A 514 14.23 1.37 26.12
N TYR A 515 13.43 1.96 25.22
CA TYR A 515 13.90 2.66 24.03
C TYR A 515 14.02 4.18 24.23
N GLU A 516 13.87 4.67 25.46
CA GLU A 516 13.93 6.10 25.82
C GLU A 516 12.94 6.96 24.98
N MET A 517 11.80 6.37 24.63
CA MET A 517 10.75 7.03 23.83
C MET A 517 9.74 7.72 24.75
N PRO A 518 9.38 8.99 24.48
CA PRO A 518 8.25 9.63 25.14
C PRO A 518 6.98 8.81 24.95
N TYR A 519 6.17 8.71 26.02
CA TYR A 519 4.98 7.84 26.04
C TYR A 519 3.76 8.56 26.63
N VAL A 520 2.60 8.24 26.09
CA VAL A 520 1.29 8.61 26.66
C VAL A 520 0.29 7.49 26.39
N ARG A 521 -0.66 7.31 27.32
CA ARG A 521 -1.72 6.31 27.19
C ARG A 521 -3.09 6.99 27.23
N ILE A 522 -3.98 6.60 26.30
CA ILE A 522 -5.38 7.00 26.22
C ILE A 522 -6.25 5.82 26.66
N GLU A 523 -7.00 6.00 27.73
CA GLU A 523 -7.91 4.98 28.27
C GLU A 523 -9.38 5.33 28.05
N ASN A 524 -9.67 6.63 27.94
CA ASN A 524 -11.01 7.15 27.84
C ASN A 524 -11.16 8.14 26.66
N VAL A 525 -12.37 8.23 26.13
CA VAL A 525 -12.70 9.13 25.00
C VAL A 525 -12.49 10.60 25.36
N ASP A 526 -12.73 10.98 26.60
CA ASP A 526 -12.60 12.35 27.08
C ASP A 526 -11.13 12.84 27.09
N GLU A 527 -10.18 11.91 27.04
CA GLU A 527 -8.74 12.20 27.04
C GLU A 527 -8.14 12.37 25.62
N ILE A 528 -8.90 12.01 24.58
CA ILE A 528 -8.37 11.90 23.22
C ILE A 528 -7.79 13.23 22.74
N ASP A 529 -8.57 14.29 22.79
CA ASP A 529 -8.19 15.56 22.19
C ASP A 529 -6.95 16.16 22.85
N ASP A 530 -6.90 16.17 24.19
CA ASP A 530 -5.77 16.71 24.94
C ASP A 530 -4.50 15.88 24.76
N LYS A 531 -4.62 14.54 24.84
CA LYS A 531 -3.47 13.64 24.69
C LYS A 531 -2.95 13.57 23.25
N VAL A 532 -3.84 13.57 22.25
CA VAL A 532 -3.44 13.64 20.84
C VAL A 532 -2.75 14.98 20.53
N LYS A 533 -3.27 16.10 21.06
CA LYS A 533 -2.60 17.39 20.94
C LYS A 533 -1.22 17.35 21.58
N LYS A 534 -1.08 16.81 22.79
CA LYS A 534 0.21 16.61 23.44
C LYS A 534 1.18 15.80 22.57
N VAL A 535 0.70 14.76 21.90
CA VAL A 535 1.53 13.95 20.97
C VAL A 535 2.07 14.80 19.83
N PHE A 536 1.22 15.64 19.20
CA PHE A 536 1.66 16.49 18.10
C PHE A 536 2.52 17.68 18.55
N ASP A 537 2.31 18.21 19.75
CA ASP A 537 3.09 19.31 20.31
C ASP A 537 4.47 18.84 20.83
N THR A 538 4.69 17.54 21.01
CA THR A 538 5.98 16.98 21.44
C THR A 538 6.95 16.91 20.27
N GLU A 539 8.13 17.49 20.39
CA GLU A 539 9.19 17.37 19.39
C GLU A 539 9.75 15.94 19.32
N GLY A 540 10.21 15.53 18.13
CA GLY A 540 10.79 14.21 17.92
C GLY A 540 9.77 13.07 17.94
N PRO A 541 10.22 11.83 18.17
CA PRO A 541 9.37 10.65 18.20
C PRO A 541 8.53 10.56 19.47
N MET A 542 7.35 9.92 19.37
CA MET A 542 6.50 9.67 20.53
C MET A 542 5.62 8.45 20.31
N ILE A 543 5.37 7.68 21.37
CA ILE A 543 4.43 6.55 21.39
C ILE A 543 3.15 6.96 22.13
N CYS A 544 2.01 6.75 21.47
CA CYS A 544 0.68 6.90 22.06
C CYS A 544 -0.04 5.55 22.05
N GLU A 545 -0.23 4.96 23.22
CA GLU A 545 -1.04 3.75 23.37
C GLU A 545 -2.51 4.12 23.54
N VAL A 546 -3.39 3.45 22.80
CA VAL A 546 -4.83 3.65 22.86
C VAL A 546 -5.50 2.35 23.25
N MET A 547 -6.11 2.31 24.44
CA MET A 547 -6.81 1.13 24.92
C MET A 547 -8.13 0.96 24.17
N THR A 548 -8.22 -0.11 23.40
CA THR A 548 -9.40 -0.44 22.59
C THR A 548 -10.02 -1.76 23.05
N PRO A 549 -11.30 -2.02 22.74
CA PRO A 549 -11.91 -3.27 23.14
C PRO A 549 -11.19 -4.50 22.56
N GLU A 550 -11.01 -5.53 23.36
CA GLU A 550 -10.49 -6.83 22.88
C GLU A 550 -11.37 -7.41 21.78
N TRP A 551 -12.65 -7.09 21.82
CA TRP A 551 -13.62 -7.44 20.80
C TRP A 551 -14.33 -6.20 20.28
N GLN A 552 -14.15 -5.94 19.00
CA GLN A 552 -14.86 -4.90 18.27
C GLN A 552 -15.19 -5.41 16.87
N ALA A 553 -16.47 -5.34 16.49
CA ALA A 553 -16.88 -5.70 15.14
C ALA A 553 -16.27 -4.73 14.11
N LEU A 554 -15.77 -5.26 13.00
CA LEU A 554 -15.36 -4.46 11.85
C LEU A 554 -16.54 -4.33 10.90
N VAL A 555 -17.11 -3.15 10.84
CA VAL A 555 -18.34 -2.83 10.10
C VAL A 555 -18.29 -1.41 9.52
N PRO A 556 -18.98 -1.13 8.39
CA PRO A 556 -19.76 -2.08 7.59
C PRO A 556 -18.87 -3.05 6.81
N ARG A 557 -19.43 -4.21 6.46
CA ARG A 557 -18.71 -5.22 5.65
C ARG A 557 -19.65 -6.06 4.80
N ILE A 558 -19.14 -6.55 3.67
CA ILE A 558 -19.82 -7.58 2.89
C ILE A 558 -19.71 -8.90 3.65
N THR A 559 -20.80 -9.67 3.70
CA THR A 559 -20.84 -10.97 4.39
C THR A 559 -21.76 -11.95 3.68
N SER A 560 -21.71 -13.20 4.08
CA SER A 560 -22.66 -14.24 3.69
C SER A 560 -23.49 -14.65 4.89
N GLU A 561 -24.75 -14.95 4.68
CA GLU A 561 -25.66 -15.46 5.67
C GLU A 561 -25.74 -16.98 5.59
N LYS A 562 -25.69 -17.66 6.73
CA LYS A 562 -25.93 -19.10 6.81
C LYS A 562 -27.42 -19.34 6.99
N MET A 563 -28.03 -19.89 5.96
CA MET A 563 -29.45 -20.23 5.96
C MET A 563 -29.74 -21.39 6.93
N PRO A 564 -31.00 -21.56 7.39
CA PRO A 564 -31.39 -22.67 8.28
C PRO A 564 -31.07 -24.06 7.73
N ASP A 565 -31.04 -24.23 6.42
CA ASP A 565 -30.68 -25.48 5.73
C ASP A 565 -29.14 -25.69 5.59
N GLY A 566 -28.33 -24.79 6.16
CA GLY A 566 -26.88 -24.85 6.17
C GLY A 566 -26.20 -24.23 4.94
N ARG A 567 -26.95 -23.79 3.92
CA ARG A 567 -26.38 -23.09 2.77
C ARG A 567 -25.87 -21.71 3.17
N LEU A 568 -24.75 -21.28 2.55
CA LEU A 568 -24.25 -19.91 2.63
C LEU A 568 -24.81 -19.14 1.44
N VAL A 569 -25.52 -18.05 1.72
CA VAL A 569 -26.02 -17.10 0.71
C VAL A 569 -25.22 -15.83 0.81
N ALA A 570 -24.55 -15.45 -0.28
CA ALA A 570 -23.86 -14.16 -0.33
C ALA A 570 -24.89 -13.04 -0.53
N HIS A 571 -24.73 -11.98 0.23
CA HIS A 571 -25.49 -10.75 0.02
C HIS A 571 -24.94 -10.00 -1.20
N GLU A 572 -25.79 -9.19 -1.81
CA GLU A 572 -25.38 -8.26 -2.89
C GLU A 572 -24.22 -7.37 -2.41
N TYR A 573 -23.36 -6.96 -3.33
CA TYR A 573 -22.17 -6.17 -3.05
C TYR A 573 -22.44 -4.90 -2.22
N SER A 574 -23.62 -4.30 -2.38
CA SER A 574 -24.08 -3.13 -1.61
C SER A 574 -24.82 -3.47 -0.32
N ASP A 575 -25.23 -4.74 -0.12
CA ASP A 575 -25.98 -5.15 1.05
C ASP A 575 -25.04 -5.57 2.18
N MET A 576 -24.48 -4.60 2.84
CA MET A 576 -23.44 -4.77 3.86
C MET A 576 -24.03 -5.00 5.24
N PHE A 577 -23.34 -5.83 6.05
CA PHE A 577 -23.63 -5.96 7.48
C PHE A 577 -23.07 -4.76 8.30
N PRO A 578 -23.80 -4.25 9.31
CA PRO A 578 -25.19 -4.58 9.72
C PRO A 578 -26.19 -4.26 8.60
N PHE A 579 -27.15 -5.19 8.36
CA PHE A 579 -28.09 -5.02 7.26
C PHE A 579 -29.05 -3.87 7.52
N LEU A 580 -29.35 -3.12 6.47
CA LEU A 580 -30.42 -2.14 6.51
C LEU A 580 -31.78 -2.84 6.51
N ASP A 581 -32.81 -2.13 6.96
CA ASP A 581 -34.20 -2.54 6.70
C ASP A 581 -34.38 -2.81 5.20
N ARG A 582 -35.14 -3.81 4.84
CA ARG A 582 -35.29 -4.24 3.45
C ARG A 582 -35.92 -3.17 2.56
N GLU A 583 -36.93 -2.47 3.05
CA GLU A 583 -37.55 -1.37 2.31
C GLU A 583 -36.55 -0.23 2.11
N GLU A 584 -35.79 0.11 3.15
CA GLU A 584 -34.72 1.09 3.06
C GLU A 584 -33.62 0.67 2.08
N TYR A 585 -33.18 -0.60 2.15
CA TYR A 585 -32.17 -1.10 1.22
C TYR A 585 -32.62 -1.00 -0.23
N PHE A 586 -33.79 -1.56 -0.55
CA PHE A 586 -34.33 -1.52 -1.91
C PHE A 586 -34.66 -0.09 -2.38
N GLY A 587 -35.06 0.80 -1.49
CA GLY A 587 -35.25 2.21 -1.76
C GLY A 587 -33.99 2.97 -2.20
N ASN A 588 -32.80 2.43 -1.86
CA ASN A 588 -31.51 2.96 -2.31
C ASN A 588 -31.02 2.34 -3.63
N MET A 589 -31.70 1.33 -4.17
CA MET A 589 -31.31 0.69 -5.42
C MET A 589 -32.13 1.26 -6.58
N VAL A 590 -31.44 1.83 -7.56
CA VAL A 590 -32.05 2.31 -8.81
C VAL A 590 -32.04 1.25 -9.91
N VAL A 591 -31.51 0.07 -9.62
CA VAL A 591 -31.47 -1.12 -10.48
C VAL A 591 -31.95 -2.34 -9.71
N ASP A 592 -32.49 -3.35 -10.41
CA ASP A 592 -32.99 -4.57 -9.78
C ASP A 592 -31.87 -5.35 -9.09
N CYS A 593 -32.09 -5.67 -7.82
CA CYS A 593 -31.20 -6.50 -7.00
C CYS A 593 -31.82 -7.88 -6.76
N LYS A 594 -30.96 -8.91 -6.78
CA LYS A 594 -31.31 -10.28 -6.40
C LYS A 594 -30.28 -10.82 -5.42
N LEU A 595 -30.73 -11.57 -4.43
CA LEU A 595 -29.84 -12.40 -3.62
C LEU A 595 -29.20 -13.47 -4.52
N VAL A 596 -27.91 -13.62 -4.45
CA VAL A 596 -27.18 -14.64 -5.20
C VAL A 596 -26.99 -15.85 -4.29
N ASP A 597 -27.57 -16.98 -4.70
CA ASP A 597 -27.36 -18.27 -4.02
C ASP A 597 -25.95 -18.79 -4.37
N VAL A 598 -25.07 -18.75 -3.41
CA VAL A 598 -23.72 -19.32 -3.53
C VAL A 598 -23.83 -20.82 -3.28
N GLY A 599 -24.38 -21.54 -4.26
CA GLY A 599 -24.42 -23.01 -4.24
C GLY A 599 -23.03 -23.56 -4.00
N GLY A 600 -22.89 -24.38 -2.96
CA GLY A 600 -21.72 -25.05 -2.41
C GLY A 600 -20.50 -25.23 -3.31
N GLY A 601 -19.76 -24.18 -3.52
CA GLY A 601 -18.45 -24.19 -4.12
C GLY A 601 -17.42 -23.97 -3.04
N THR A 602 -16.66 -24.99 -2.75
CA THR A 602 -15.41 -25.09 -1.98
C THR A 602 -14.91 -23.79 -1.37
N ALA A 603 -14.87 -23.77 -0.04
CA ALA A 603 -14.14 -22.78 0.72
C ALA A 603 -12.75 -22.56 0.10
N VAL A 604 -12.54 -21.40 -0.48
CA VAL A 604 -11.20 -20.93 -0.83
C VAL A 604 -10.74 -20.08 0.36
N ASN A 605 -9.69 -20.59 1.01
CA ASN A 605 -8.96 -20.03 2.15
C ASN A 605 -8.58 -18.55 1.99
#